data_4f3b0b91d80dd8a495df97c254753b1a
#
_entry.id   4f3b0b91d80dd8a495df97c254753b1a
#
_cell.length_a   1.000
_cell.length_b   1.000
_cell.length_c   1.000
_cell.angle_alpha   90.00
_cell.angle_beta   90.00
_cell.angle_gamma   90.00
#
_symmetry.space_group_name_H-M   'P 1'
#
loop_
_entity.id
_entity.type
_entity.pdbx_description
1 polymer ?
#
loop_
_entity_poly.entity_id
_entity_poly.type
_entity_poly.pdbx_seq_one_letter_code
_entity_poly.pdbx_strand_id
1 'polypeptide(L)'
;MSEPTTGTISTRAAITRAPHLGWEITELRLDPPRAHEVRVKFHAAGLCHSDHHITEGDALVRLPVVGGHEGAGVVESVGPHVRRVKAGDRVVCSYIPACGKCRPCSTGHQNMCDEGKNAGTGMFADGTFRFHDDRGEDLGGFCTLGTFSQYAVVSEWACIKLPDDIPFEIGSLVGCGVPTGWGSAVYAAGVRAGDTVVIYGAGGVGSNAVQGARYAGAKNVVVVDSVEFKRDMAKVFGATHTFAEAKQAHEFVVDTTHGQLADHAICTPGVLTEEIVLAAAQVTGKGGKVTITAVGKATERAVHVHAGLLISYQRQLRGALFGDCNPLYDVPRLLGLYRSGDLKLDELITRRYRLDEVNQAYQDMLDGKNIRGVIVHEHGAKPEERASASPAVASTAG
;
A
#
# COMPACT_ATOMS: atom_id res chain seq x y z
N MET A 1 20.75 26.14 6.49
CA MET A 1 20.27 24.87 7.03
C MET A 1 20.02 25.11 8.51
N SER A 2 18.76 25.11 8.96
CA SER A 2 18.41 25.21 10.38
C SER A 2 18.97 23.99 11.12
N GLU A 3 19.50 24.17 12.32
CA GLU A 3 19.93 23.05 13.17
C GLU A 3 18.77 22.07 13.38
N PRO A 4 19.03 20.74 13.38
CA PRO A 4 18.00 19.75 13.61
C PRO A 4 17.40 19.95 14.99
N THR A 5 16.07 20.15 15.06
CA THR A 5 15.39 20.33 16.35
C THR A 5 15.40 19.01 17.12
N THR A 6 16.12 18.98 18.22
CA THR A 6 16.25 17.80 19.11
C THR A 6 15.09 17.66 20.09
N GLY A 7 14.18 18.62 20.13
CA GLY A 7 13.05 18.67 21.07
C GLY A 7 11.74 18.13 20.50
N THR A 8 10.72 18.13 21.36
CA THR A 8 9.31 17.90 20.98
C THR A 8 8.84 19.01 20.03
N ILE A 9 8.09 18.64 19.00
CA ILE A 9 7.52 19.59 18.03
C ILE A 9 6.00 19.41 17.93
N SER A 10 5.30 20.39 17.34
CA SER A 10 3.93 20.21 16.89
C SER A 10 3.90 19.65 15.47
N THR A 11 2.94 18.76 15.21
CA THR A 11 2.70 18.21 13.88
C THR A 11 1.21 18.13 13.60
N ARG A 12 0.79 18.57 12.44
CA ARG A 12 -0.60 18.47 11.98
C ARG A 12 -0.82 17.08 11.40
N ALA A 13 -1.90 16.42 11.82
CA ALA A 13 -2.16 15.03 11.47
C ALA A 13 -3.65 14.75 11.25
N ALA A 14 -3.96 13.69 10.47
CA ALA A 14 -5.26 13.08 10.40
C ALA A 14 -5.32 11.87 11.33
N ILE A 15 -6.25 11.89 12.28
CA ILE A 15 -6.45 10.83 13.28
C ILE A 15 -7.85 10.27 13.20
N THR A 16 -8.05 9.06 13.69
CA THR A 16 -9.39 8.56 14.02
C THR A 16 -9.41 8.06 15.46
N ARG A 17 -10.50 8.39 16.18
CA ARG A 17 -10.66 8.05 17.60
C ARG A 17 -11.56 6.84 17.82
N ALA A 18 -12.45 6.54 16.87
CA ALA A 18 -13.34 5.39 16.89
C ALA A 18 -13.78 5.02 15.48
N PRO A 19 -14.24 3.77 15.25
CA PRO A 19 -14.84 3.38 13.99
C PRO A 19 -15.99 4.31 13.60
N HIS A 20 -16.17 4.51 12.31
CA HIS A 20 -17.25 5.30 11.67
C HIS A 20 -17.23 6.81 11.96
N LEU A 21 -16.17 7.35 12.57
CA LEU A 21 -16.02 8.80 12.77
C LEU A 21 -15.27 9.49 11.61
N GLY A 22 -14.63 8.71 10.70
CA GLY A 22 -13.76 9.26 9.66
C GLY A 22 -12.44 9.81 10.25
N TRP A 23 -11.81 10.72 9.50
CA TRP A 23 -10.53 11.35 9.87
C TRP A 23 -10.76 12.76 10.42
N GLU A 24 -10.24 13.01 11.62
CA GLU A 24 -10.18 14.32 12.26
C GLU A 24 -8.79 14.94 12.01
N ILE A 25 -8.75 16.20 11.56
CA ILE A 25 -7.49 16.92 11.39
C ILE A 25 -7.20 17.70 12.67
N THR A 26 -6.06 17.42 13.29
CA THR A 26 -5.67 18.02 14.55
C THR A 26 -4.17 18.28 14.64
N GLU A 27 -3.76 19.12 15.59
CA GLU A 27 -2.37 19.29 15.98
C GLU A 27 -2.02 18.30 17.08
N LEU A 28 -0.90 17.62 16.92
CA LEU A 28 -0.36 16.69 17.90
C LEU A 28 1.02 17.12 18.35
N ARG A 29 1.35 16.81 19.58
CA ARG A 29 2.72 16.86 20.07
C ARG A 29 3.45 15.60 19.60
N LEU A 30 4.62 15.79 18.99
CA LEU A 30 5.49 14.71 18.53
C LEU A 30 6.80 14.72 19.31
N ASP A 31 7.08 13.66 20.03
CA ASP A 31 8.31 13.48 20.80
C ASP A 31 9.55 13.38 19.87
N PRO A 32 10.75 13.68 20.39
CA PRO A 32 11.98 13.48 19.63
C PRO A 32 12.26 11.99 19.39
N PRO A 33 13.02 11.65 18.32
CA PRO A 33 13.40 10.27 18.04
C PRO A 33 14.35 9.72 19.11
N ARG A 34 14.07 8.50 19.58
CA ARG A 34 14.90 7.72 20.49
C ARG A 34 15.88 6.81 19.74
N ALA A 35 16.52 5.87 20.44
CA ALA A 35 17.48 4.94 19.85
C ALA A 35 16.86 4.16 18.67
N HIS A 36 17.54 4.13 17.51
CA HIS A 36 17.11 3.52 16.26
C HIS A 36 15.85 4.14 15.64
N GLU A 37 15.48 5.35 16.04
CA GLU A 37 14.33 6.08 15.51
C GLU A 37 14.78 7.30 14.70
N VAL A 38 13.91 7.69 13.78
CA VAL A 38 14.14 8.75 12.80
C VAL A 38 12.92 9.63 12.75
N ARG A 39 13.09 10.95 12.87
CA ARG A 39 12.00 11.89 12.58
C ARG A 39 12.04 12.23 11.10
N VAL A 40 10.93 11.94 10.40
CA VAL A 40 10.76 12.19 8.98
C VAL A 40 9.78 13.34 8.79
N LYS A 41 10.16 14.31 7.96
CA LYS A 41 9.28 15.33 7.40
C LYS A 41 8.66 14.74 6.14
N PHE A 42 7.38 14.34 6.18
CA PHE A 42 6.70 13.79 5.03
C PHE A 42 6.34 14.86 4.01
N HIS A 43 6.55 14.56 2.75
CA HIS A 43 6.14 15.40 1.60
C HIS A 43 4.95 14.78 0.87
N ALA A 44 4.84 13.46 0.87
CA ALA A 44 3.71 12.76 0.25
C ALA A 44 3.32 11.53 1.05
N ALA A 45 2.02 11.20 1.04
CA ALA A 45 1.46 9.99 1.60
C ALA A 45 0.42 9.36 0.66
N GLY A 46 0.58 8.08 0.32
CA GLY A 46 -0.38 7.33 -0.48
C GLY A 46 -1.62 6.96 0.32
N LEU A 47 -2.79 6.99 -0.34
CA LEU A 47 -4.05 6.51 0.23
C LEU A 47 -4.24 5.03 -0.08
N CYS A 48 -4.49 4.23 0.94
CA CYS A 48 -4.69 2.79 0.83
C CYS A 48 -6.00 2.34 1.47
N HIS A 49 -6.60 1.27 0.96
CA HIS A 49 -7.78 0.66 1.57
C HIS A 49 -7.52 0.18 3.01
N SER A 50 -6.28 -0.16 3.35
CA SER A 50 -5.94 -0.58 4.72
C SER A 50 -6.22 0.49 5.76
N ASP A 51 -6.06 1.78 5.43
CA ASP A 51 -6.44 2.88 6.33
C ASP A 51 -7.97 3.04 6.40
N HIS A 52 -8.68 2.79 5.30
CA HIS A 52 -10.15 2.80 5.30
C HIS A 52 -10.71 1.69 6.20
N HIS A 53 -10.13 0.50 6.21
CA HIS A 53 -10.52 -0.57 7.13
C HIS A 53 -10.43 -0.16 8.61
N ILE A 54 -9.56 0.80 8.97
CA ILE A 54 -9.50 1.34 10.34
C ILE A 54 -10.75 2.15 10.65
N THR A 55 -11.13 3.06 9.74
CA THR A 55 -12.31 3.93 9.93
C THR A 55 -13.62 3.16 9.88
N GLU A 56 -13.67 2.01 9.20
CA GLU A 56 -14.83 1.12 9.20
C GLU A 56 -14.88 0.13 10.37
N GLY A 57 -13.81 0.04 11.17
CA GLY A 57 -13.72 -0.94 12.25
C GLY A 57 -13.44 -2.37 11.77
N ASP A 58 -13.07 -2.54 10.51
CA ASP A 58 -12.74 -3.83 9.90
C ASP A 58 -11.31 -4.29 10.22
N ALA A 59 -10.45 -3.40 10.74
CA ALA A 59 -9.07 -3.70 11.12
C ALA A 59 -8.88 -3.72 12.64
N LEU A 60 -8.06 -4.66 13.13
CA LEU A 60 -7.68 -4.73 14.55
C LEU A 60 -6.55 -3.73 14.84
N VAL A 61 -6.89 -2.49 15.09
CA VAL A 61 -5.98 -1.39 15.37
C VAL A 61 -6.32 -0.74 16.71
N ARG A 62 -5.30 -0.37 17.49
CA ARG A 62 -5.50 0.43 18.69
C ARG A 62 -5.90 1.85 18.30
N LEU A 63 -6.98 2.34 18.90
CA LEU A 63 -7.45 3.71 18.75
C LEU A 63 -7.22 4.51 20.05
N PRO A 64 -6.98 5.84 19.98
CA PRO A 64 -6.88 6.63 18.75
C PRO A 64 -5.57 6.36 17.98
N VAL A 65 -5.61 6.62 16.66
CA VAL A 65 -4.48 6.35 15.77
C VAL A 65 -4.28 7.47 14.74
N VAL A 66 -3.03 7.80 14.44
CA VAL A 66 -2.66 8.61 13.28
C VAL A 66 -2.64 7.71 12.05
N GLY A 67 -3.40 8.07 11.02
CA GLY A 67 -3.52 7.29 9.78
C GLY A 67 -2.29 7.36 8.89
N GLY A 68 -2.35 6.55 7.83
CA GLY A 68 -1.34 6.52 6.77
C GLY A 68 -0.16 5.59 7.07
N HIS A 69 0.20 4.80 6.05
CA HIS A 69 1.33 3.86 6.12
C HIS A 69 2.17 3.82 4.84
N GLU A 70 1.89 4.71 3.90
CA GLU A 70 2.64 4.92 2.68
C GLU A 70 3.19 6.34 2.70
N GLY A 71 4.47 6.53 2.92
CA GLY A 71 5.02 7.87 3.06
C GLY A 71 6.40 8.02 2.44
N ALA A 72 6.65 9.21 1.89
CA ALA A 72 7.97 9.62 1.44
C ALA A 72 8.28 11.06 1.89
N GLY A 73 9.52 11.31 2.26
CA GLY A 73 9.92 12.59 2.81
C GLY A 73 11.42 12.71 3.02
N VAL A 74 11.77 13.65 3.87
CA VAL A 74 13.16 13.94 4.24
C VAL A 74 13.38 13.65 5.71
N VAL A 75 14.45 12.97 6.03
CA VAL A 75 14.92 12.78 7.41
C VAL A 75 15.25 14.14 7.99
N GLU A 76 14.52 14.57 9.01
CA GLU A 76 14.77 15.84 9.70
C GLU A 76 15.80 15.68 10.81
N SER A 77 15.66 14.63 11.63
CA SER A 77 16.60 14.30 12.69
C SER A 77 16.64 12.79 12.95
N VAL A 78 17.70 12.34 13.59
CA VAL A 78 17.93 10.94 13.92
C VAL A 78 18.22 10.78 15.41
N GLY A 79 17.70 9.73 16.01
CA GLY A 79 18.00 9.34 17.37
C GLY A 79 19.36 8.62 17.49
N PRO A 80 19.78 8.29 18.73
CA PRO A 80 21.01 7.54 18.97
C PRO A 80 21.00 6.20 18.22
N HIS A 81 22.20 5.75 17.82
CA HIS A 81 22.46 4.45 17.18
C HIS A 81 21.87 4.26 15.79
N VAL A 82 21.20 5.26 15.20
CA VAL A 82 20.75 5.21 13.80
C VAL A 82 21.99 5.13 12.88
N ARG A 83 21.96 4.19 11.94
CA ARG A 83 23.05 3.94 11.00
C ARG A 83 22.61 3.89 9.54
N ARG A 84 21.32 3.64 9.29
CA ARG A 84 20.80 3.42 7.93
C ARG A 84 20.67 4.72 7.13
N VAL A 85 20.29 5.79 7.82
CA VAL A 85 20.01 7.11 7.23
C VAL A 85 20.56 8.21 8.13
N LYS A 86 20.65 9.44 7.61
CA LYS A 86 21.07 10.66 8.34
C LYS A 86 20.13 11.81 7.99
N ALA A 87 20.19 12.88 8.79
CA ALA A 87 19.48 14.12 8.50
C ALA A 87 19.79 14.63 7.08
N GLY A 88 18.78 15.03 6.35
CA GLY A 88 18.82 15.45 4.96
C GLY A 88 18.64 14.31 3.94
N ASP A 89 18.74 13.03 4.32
CA ASP A 89 18.46 11.93 3.40
C ASP A 89 16.98 11.94 3.00
N ARG A 90 16.72 11.76 1.71
CA ARG A 90 15.37 11.47 1.19
C ARG A 90 15.07 10.00 1.43
N VAL A 91 13.85 9.72 1.88
CA VAL A 91 13.43 8.35 2.22
C VAL A 91 12.01 8.06 1.77
N VAL A 92 11.76 6.80 1.46
CA VAL A 92 10.45 6.18 1.49
C VAL A 92 10.36 5.32 2.77
N CYS A 93 9.20 5.34 3.40
CA CYS A 93 8.92 4.49 4.55
C CYS A 93 8.10 3.28 4.10
N SER A 94 8.66 2.09 4.26
CA SER A 94 7.95 0.83 4.07
C SER A 94 7.12 0.52 5.30
N TYR A 95 5.84 0.13 5.12
CA TYR A 95 4.99 -0.24 6.25
C TYR A 95 5.44 -1.51 6.97
N ILE A 96 6.25 -2.32 6.30
CA ILE A 96 6.96 -3.43 6.93
C ILE A 96 8.43 -3.02 7.08
N PRO A 97 8.93 -2.94 8.31
CA PRO A 97 10.34 -2.71 8.55
C PRO A 97 11.19 -3.91 8.10
N ALA A 98 12.49 -3.70 7.91
CA ALA A 98 13.42 -4.76 7.54
C ALA A 98 14.70 -4.64 8.37
N CYS A 99 14.72 -5.26 9.55
CA CYS A 99 15.84 -5.11 10.50
C CYS A 99 17.11 -5.84 10.07
N GLY A 100 17.01 -6.83 9.18
CA GLY A 100 18.14 -7.61 8.68
C GLY A 100 18.65 -8.72 9.62
N LYS A 101 18.22 -8.76 10.88
CA LYS A 101 18.76 -9.65 11.93
C LYS A 101 17.79 -10.69 12.50
N CYS A 102 16.47 -10.48 12.38
CA CYS A 102 15.47 -11.46 12.82
C CYS A 102 15.43 -12.67 11.88
N ARG A 103 14.79 -13.77 12.33
CA ARG A 103 14.74 -15.00 11.54
C ARG A 103 14.14 -14.78 10.15
N PRO A 104 12.98 -14.15 9.96
CA PRO A 104 12.47 -13.88 8.63
C PRO A 104 13.46 -13.09 7.76
N CYS A 105 14.03 -12.01 8.26
CA CYS A 105 14.97 -11.21 7.50
C CYS A 105 16.22 -12.00 7.08
N SER A 106 16.80 -12.82 7.98
CA SER A 106 18.00 -13.59 7.72
C SER A 106 17.78 -14.78 6.77
N THR A 107 16.52 -15.17 6.56
CA THR A 107 16.13 -16.23 5.61
C THR A 107 15.54 -15.70 4.29
N GLY A 108 15.66 -14.38 4.03
CA GLY A 108 15.19 -13.78 2.77
C GLY A 108 13.70 -13.40 2.73
N HIS A 109 13.04 -13.36 3.89
CA HIS A 109 11.61 -13.04 4.03
C HIS A 109 11.43 -11.73 4.82
N GLN A 110 12.03 -10.63 4.35
CA GLN A 110 11.97 -9.33 5.04
C GLN A 110 10.54 -8.79 5.17
N ASN A 111 9.64 -9.17 4.26
CA ASN A 111 8.21 -8.87 4.34
C ASN A 111 7.53 -9.40 5.62
N MET A 112 8.16 -10.29 6.35
CA MET A 112 7.67 -10.84 7.63
C MET A 112 8.58 -10.45 8.81
N CYS A 113 9.26 -9.30 8.73
CA CYS A 113 10.18 -8.84 9.78
C CYS A 113 9.49 -8.72 11.14
N ASP A 114 10.10 -9.29 12.20
CA ASP A 114 9.56 -9.29 13.57
C ASP A 114 9.39 -7.88 14.16
N GLU A 115 10.10 -6.87 13.66
CA GLU A 115 9.93 -5.47 14.07
C GLU A 115 8.56 -4.89 13.62
N GLY A 116 7.85 -5.56 12.69
CA GLY A 116 6.49 -5.22 12.25
C GLY A 116 5.38 -5.66 13.20
N LYS A 117 5.68 -6.36 14.30
CA LYS A 117 4.69 -6.92 15.23
C LYS A 117 3.73 -5.90 15.85
N ASN A 118 4.15 -4.65 15.94
CA ASN A 118 3.37 -3.57 16.53
C ASN A 118 2.60 -2.72 15.50
N ALA A 119 2.48 -3.17 14.26
CA ALA A 119 1.81 -2.43 13.19
C ALA A 119 0.37 -2.00 13.55
N GLY A 120 -0.38 -2.86 14.25
CA GLY A 120 -1.75 -2.57 14.68
C GLY A 120 -1.86 -1.67 15.92
N THR A 121 -0.82 -1.59 16.76
CA THR A 121 -0.84 -0.72 17.94
C THR A 121 -0.13 0.61 17.73
N GLY A 122 0.79 0.67 16.76
CA GLY A 122 1.66 1.83 16.55
C GLY A 122 2.65 2.10 17.68
N MET A 123 2.81 1.14 18.60
CA MET A 123 3.71 1.21 19.75
C MET A 123 5.14 0.90 19.32
N PHE A 124 6.11 1.66 19.81
CA PHE A 124 7.53 1.38 19.60
C PHE A 124 8.02 0.18 20.43
N ALA A 125 9.22 -0.30 20.12
CA ALA A 125 9.81 -1.46 20.80
C ALA A 125 10.02 -1.24 22.32
N ASP A 126 10.16 0.01 22.73
CA ASP A 126 10.29 0.41 24.14
C ASP A 126 8.95 0.47 24.91
N GLY A 127 7.84 0.10 24.26
CA GLY A 127 6.52 0.09 24.87
C GLY A 127 5.83 1.45 24.94
N THR A 128 6.35 2.48 24.26
CA THR A 128 5.84 3.85 24.30
C THR A 128 5.40 4.35 22.93
N PHE A 129 4.79 5.53 22.91
CA PHE A 129 4.32 6.22 21.72
C PHE A 129 5.11 7.50 21.49
N ARG A 130 4.95 8.14 20.31
CA ARG A 130 5.62 9.40 19.98
C ARG A 130 4.62 10.52 19.67
N PHE A 131 3.37 10.16 19.37
CA PHE A 131 2.28 11.12 19.19
C PHE A 131 1.47 11.24 20.47
N HIS A 132 1.14 12.48 20.85
CA HIS A 132 0.30 12.80 22.00
C HIS A 132 -0.65 13.94 21.64
N ASP A 133 -1.90 13.85 22.06
CA ASP A 133 -2.85 14.95 21.89
C ASP A 133 -2.66 16.05 22.96
N ASP A 134 -3.51 17.06 22.91
CA ASP A 134 -3.49 18.21 23.85
C ASP A 134 -3.83 17.79 25.30
N ARG A 135 -4.46 16.65 25.50
CA ARG A 135 -4.77 16.06 26.81
C ARG A 135 -3.68 15.13 27.32
N GLY A 136 -2.65 14.89 26.52
CA GLY A 136 -1.56 13.97 26.82
C GLY A 136 -1.93 12.50 26.59
N GLU A 137 -3.01 12.21 25.83
CA GLU A 137 -3.34 10.87 25.42
C GLU A 137 -2.35 10.39 24.35
N ASP A 138 -1.89 9.14 24.50
CA ASP A 138 -0.96 8.49 23.58
C ASP A 138 -1.67 8.00 22.33
N LEU A 139 -1.18 8.40 21.13
CA LEU A 139 -1.64 7.90 19.84
C LEU A 139 -0.57 7.03 19.17
N GLY A 140 -0.99 5.90 18.60
CA GLY A 140 -0.13 5.12 17.70
C GLY A 140 -0.10 5.74 16.31
N GLY A 141 1.00 5.59 15.58
CA GLY A 141 1.00 5.77 14.13
C GLY A 141 0.66 4.43 13.46
N PHE A 142 -0.28 4.39 12.52
CA PHE A 142 -0.61 3.16 11.82
C PHE A 142 0.66 2.56 11.17
N CYS A 143 0.86 1.26 11.33
CA CYS A 143 2.09 0.55 10.96
C CYS A 143 3.37 1.12 11.60
N THR A 144 3.27 1.77 12.78
CA THR A 144 4.36 2.49 13.44
C THR A 144 4.93 3.62 12.55
N LEU A 145 4.12 4.16 11.63
CA LEU A 145 4.46 5.21 10.69
C LEU A 145 3.61 6.48 10.90
N GLY A 146 2.29 6.40 10.67
CA GLY A 146 1.41 7.56 10.78
C GLY A 146 1.69 8.62 9.72
N THR A 147 1.73 8.24 8.45
CA THR A 147 2.16 9.13 7.34
C THR A 147 1.14 10.20 6.97
N PHE A 148 -0.08 10.14 7.54
CA PHE A 148 -1.05 11.25 7.46
C PHE A 148 -0.75 12.33 8.49
N SER A 149 0.50 12.51 8.82
CA SER A 149 1.03 13.63 9.60
C SER A 149 2.16 14.31 8.83
N GLN A 150 2.35 15.61 9.09
CA GLN A 150 3.43 16.37 8.45
C GLN A 150 4.81 15.88 8.91
N TYR A 151 4.90 15.43 10.15
CA TYR A 151 6.10 14.84 10.75
C TYR A 151 5.70 13.61 11.54
N ALA A 152 6.50 12.56 11.46
CA ALA A 152 6.41 11.41 12.36
C ALA A 152 7.78 10.93 12.78
N VAL A 153 7.83 10.27 13.93
CA VAL A 153 8.97 9.44 14.31
C VAL A 153 8.68 8.01 13.86
N VAL A 154 9.64 7.41 13.19
CA VAL A 154 9.55 6.06 12.65
C VAL A 154 10.81 5.25 12.98
N SER A 155 10.75 3.94 12.89
CA SER A 155 11.95 3.10 13.02
C SER A 155 12.90 3.31 11.84
N GLU A 156 14.22 3.36 12.07
CA GLU A 156 15.19 3.37 10.97
C GLU A 156 15.03 2.16 10.05
N TRP A 157 14.51 1.04 10.57
CA TRP A 157 14.29 -0.19 9.80
C TRP A 157 13.18 -0.07 8.74
N ALA A 158 12.31 0.93 8.88
CA ALA A 158 11.28 1.25 7.89
C ALA A 158 11.81 2.18 6.78
N CYS A 159 12.94 2.88 7.00
CA CYS A 159 13.47 3.87 6.08
C CYS A 159 14.30 3.23 4.96
N ILE A 160 13.97 3.56 3.72
CA ILE A 160 14.71 3.18 2.51
C ILE A 160 15.08 4.46 1.77
N LYS A 161 16.34 4.59 1.35
CA LYS A 161 16.78 5.81 0.65
C LYS A 161 16.03 5.97 -0.67
N LEU A 162 15.51 7.18 -0.87
CA LEU A 162 14.83 7.58 -2.10
C LEU A 162 15.82 8.43 -2.92
N PRO A 163 16.12 8.04 -4.17
CA PRO A 163 16.99 8.82 -5.04
C PRO A 163 16.43 10.23 -5.33
N ASP A 164 17.32 11.19 -5.58
CA ASP A 164 16.98 12.60 -5.73
C ASP A 164 16.06 12.92 -6.92
N ASP A 165 16.17 12.14 -7.97
CA ASP A 165 15.37 12.26 -9.21
C ASP A 165 13.96 11.64 -9.10
N ILE A 166 13.66 10.91 -8.03
CA ILE A 166 12.33 10.31 -7.83
C ILE A 166 11.42 11.28 -7.04
N PRO A 167 10.24 11.66 -7.57
CA PRO A 167 9.26 12.46 -6.83
C PRO A 167 8.80 11.77 -5.55
N PHE A 168 8.50 12.54 -4.49
CA PHE A 168 8.02 11.97 -3.21
C PHE A 168 6.67 11.27 -3.37
N GLU A 169 5.81 11.75 -4.27
CA GLU A 169 4.52 11.12 -4.57
C GLU A 169 4.72 9.69 -5.10
N ILE A 170 5.66 9.50 -6.04
CA ILE A 170 6.06 8.17 -6.53
C ILE A 170 6.70 7.36 -5.40
N GLY A 171 7.61 7.98 -4.65
CA GLY A 171 8.26 7.36 -3.49
C GLY A 171 7.25 6.83 -2.47
N SER A 172 6.16 7.55 -2.19
CA SER A 172 5.15 7.10 -1.22
C SER A 172 4.49 5.78 -1.63
N LEU A 173 4.20 5.58 -2.92
CA LEU A 173 3.50 4.40 -3.43
C LEU A 173 4.34 3.11 -3.33
N VAL A 174 5.66 3.22 -3.43
CA VAL A 174 6.55 2.05 -3.30
C VAL A 174 6.78 1.61 -1.85
N GLY A 175 6.20 2.34 -0.88
CA GLY A 175 6.15 1.93 0.53
C GLY A 175 5.16 0.79 0.82
N CYS A 176 4.14 0.58 -0.03
CA CYS A 176 3.12 -0.44 0.15
C CYS A 176 2.55 -0.97 -1.17
N GLY A 177 1.68 -0.19 -1.84
CA GLY A 177 0.81 -0.70 -2.90
C GLY A 177 1.54 -1.23 -4.13
N VAL A 178 2.65 -0.61 -4.52
CA VAL A 178 3.43 -1.01 -5.70
C VAL A 178 4.11 -2.38 -5.49
N PRO A 179 4.96 -2.59 -4.47
CA PRO A 179 5.57 -3.90 -4.24
C PRO A 179 4.53 -4.97 -3.92
N THR A 180 3.45 -4.62 -3.19
CA THR A 180 2.36 -5.56 -2.88
C THR A 180 1.74 -6.14 -4.14
N GLY A 181 1.37 -5.30 -5.10
CA GLY A 181 0.75 -5.76 -6.34
C GLY A 181 1.75 -6.48 -7.27
N TRP A 182 2.86 -5.83 -7.58
CA TRP A 182 3.88 -6.37 -8.48
C TRP A 182 4.42 -7.70 -7.97
N GLY A 183 4.78 -7.77 -6.70
CA GLY A 183 5.30 -8.99 -6.08
C GLY A 183 4.26 -10.11 -5.98
N SER A 184 2.97 -9.77 -5.83
CA SER A 184 1.90 -10.79 -5.85
C SER A 184 1.87 -11.58 -7.16
N ALA A 185 2.19 -10.94 -8.29
CA ALA A 185 2.31 -11.63 -9.57
C ALA A 185 3.69 -12.34 -9.70
N VAL A 186 4.78 -11.59 -9.48
CA VAL A 186 6.12 -12.07 -9.81
C VAL A 186 6.64 -13.08 -8.80
N TYR A 187 6.43 -12.85 -7.50
CA TYR A 187 6.95 -13.73 -6.45
C TYR A 187 5.89 -14.68 -5.89
N ALA A 188 4.77 -14.15 -5.40
CA ALA A 188 3.78 -14.96 -4.71
C ALA A 188 3.08 -15.93 -5.66
N ALA A 189 2.52 -15.48 -6.77
CA ALA A 189 1.98 -16.35 -7.79
C ALA A 189 3.10 -17.09 -8.54
N GLY A 190 4.21 -16.41 -8.80
CA GLY A 190 5.33 -16.95 -9.56
C GLY A 190 5.01 -17.07 -11.04
N VAL A 191 4.37 -16.04 -11.59
CA VAL A 191 3.98 -15.93 -13.00
C VAL A 191 5.19 -16.12 -13.92
N ARG A 192 4.99 -16.83 -15.03
CA ARG A 192 6.01 -17.15 -16.02
C ARG A 192 5.58 -16.74 -17.42
N ALA A 193 6.53 -16.71 -18.33
CA ALA A 193 6.26 -16.44 -19.74
C ALA A 193 5.28 -17.48 -20.32
N GLY A 194 4.21 -16.98 -20.94
CA GLY A 194 3.16 -17.78 -21.53
C GLY A 194 1.93 -18.04 -20.65
N ASP A 195 2.01 -17.78 -19.34
CA ASP A 195 0.92 -18.03 -18.40
C ASP A 195 -0.33 -17.19 -18.69
N THR A 196 -1.47 -17.71 -18.26
CA THR A 196 -2.75 -17.01 -18.16
C THR A 196 -3.01 -16.65 -16.71
N VAL A 197 -3.17 -15.34 -16.44
CA VAL A 197 -3.36 -14.77 -15.10
C VAL A 197 -4.69 -14.05 -15.04
N VAL A 198 -5.50 -14.33 -14.01
CA VAL A 198 -6.76 -13.60 -13.75
C VAL A 198 -6.57 -12.76 -12.46
N ILE A 199 -6.82 -11.46 -12.55
CA ILE A 199 -6.67 -10.51 -11.43
C ILE A 199 -8.05 -9.96 -11.08
N TYR A 200 -8.47 -10.16 -9.84
CA TYR A 200 -9.73 -9.66 -9.30
C TYR A 200 -9.48 -8.36 -8.52
N GLY A 201 -10.02 -7.26 -9.05
CA GLY A 201 -9.82 -5.90 -8.55
C GLY A 201 -8.66 -5.17 -9.25
N ALA A 202 -8.97 -4.02 -9.87
CA ALA A 202 -8.03 -3.17 -10.61
C ALA A 202 -7.75 -1.82 -9.92
N GLY A 203 -7.77 -1.79 -8.59
CA GLY A 203 -7.28 -0.65 -7.80
C GLY A 203 -5.75 -0.56 -7.83
N GLY A 204 -5.17 0.23 -6.92
CA GLY A 204 -3.72 0.45 -6.91
C GLY A 204 -2.87 -0.81 -6.81
N VAL A 205 -3.26 -1.79 -5.99
CA VAL A 205 -2.58 -3.08 -5.87
C VAL A 205 -2.77 -3.92 -7.14
N GLY A 206 -4.02 -4.02 -7.62
CA GLY A 206 -4.34 -4.80 -8.83
C GLY A 206 -3.65 -4.29 -10.08
N SER A 207 -3.58 -2.96 -10.27
CA SER A 207 -2.85 -2.35 -11.38
C SER A 207 -1.36 -2.73 -11.37
N ASN A 208 -0.74 -2.81 -10.20
CA ASN A 208 0.65 -3.26 -10.09
C ASN A 208 0.79 -4.78 -10.25
N ALA A 209 -0.22 -5.58 -9.87
CA ALA A 209 -0.25 -7.00 -10.20
C ALA A 209 -0.33 -7.24 -11.71
N VAL A 210 -1.10 -6.41 -12.44
CA VAL A 210 -1.13 -6.41 -13.92
C VAL A 210 0.24 -6.13 -14.49
N GLN A 211 0.92 -5.08 -14.02
CA GLN A 211 2.28 -4.74 -14.48
C GLN A 211 3.27 -5.86 -14.18
N GLY A 212 3.20 -6.44 -12.96
CA GLY A 212 4.05 -7.56 -12.57
C GLY A 212 3.84 -8.79 -13.45
N ALA A 213 2.58 -9.15 -13.74
CA ALA A 213 2.24 -10.27 -14.62
C ALA A 213 2.76 -10.04 -16.05
N ARG A 214 2.60 -8.84 -16.60
CA ARG A 214 3.14 -8.48 -17.93
C ARG A 214 4.66 -8.52 -17.94
N TYR A 215 5.31 -7.97 -16.93
CA TYR A 215 6.76 -7.99 -16.78
C TYR A 215 7.32 -9.42 -16.71
N ALA A 216 6.61 -10.34 -16.04
CA ALA A 216 6.95 -11.75 -15.98
C ALA A 216 6.70 -12.51 -17.29
N GLY A 217 6.06 -11.88 -18.30
CA GLY A 217 5.83 -12.46 -19.62
C GLY A 217 4.51 -13.22 -19.75
N ALA A 218 3.52 -12.99 -18.88
CA ALA A 218 2.19 -13.60 -19.04
C ALA A 218 1.62 -13.32 -20.43
N LYS A 219 1.07 -14.36 -21.06
CA LYS A 219 0.41 -14.28 -22.38
C LYS A 219 -0.94 -13.56 -22.24
N ASN A 220 -1.75 -14.01 -21.29
CA ASN A 220 -3.04 -13.43 -21.01
C ASN A 220 -3.04 -12.84 -19.60
N VAL A 221 -3.33 -11.54 -19.49
CA VAL A 221 -3.57 -10.85 -18.23
C VAL A 221 -5.02 -10.37 -18.26
N VAL A 222 -5.88 -11.14 -17.61
CA VAL A 222 -7.33 -10.93 -17.56
C VAL A 222 -7.66 -10.21 -16.25
N VAL A 223 -8.39 -9.10 -16.33
CA VAL A 223 -8.77 -8.31 -15.17
C VAL A 223 -10.28 -8.31 -15.00
N VAL A 224 -10.72 -8.49 -13.76
CA VAL A 224 -12.13 -8.40 -13.36
C VAL A 224 -12.29 -7.24 -12.38
N ASP A 225 -13.06 -6.22 -12.78
CA ASP A 225 -13.45 -5.10 -11.91
C ASP A 225 -14.80 -4.53 -12.37
N SER A 226 -15.72 -4.25 -11.45
CA SER A 226 -17.05 -3.72 -11.79
C SER A 226 -17.00 -2.29 -12.32
N VAL A 227 -15.96 -1.50 -11.95
CA VAL A 227 -15.81 -0.08 -12.31
C VAL A 227 -15.15 0.03 -13.68
N GLU A 228 -15.84 0.64 -14.64
CA GLU A 228 -15.34 0.81 -16.01
C GLU A 228 -14.02 1.57 -16.07
N PHE A 229 -13.93 2.72 -15.39
CA PHE A 229 -12.70 3.51 -15.31
C PHE A 229 -11.49 2.67 -14.87
N LYS A 230 -11.67 1.78 -13.87
CA LYS A 230 -10.58 0.89 -13.41
C LYS A 230 -10.21 -0.16 -14.46
N ARG A 231 -11.19 -0.68 -15.20
CA ARG A 231 -10.93 -1.61 -16.32
C ARG A 231 -10.14 -0.93 -17.45
N ASP A 232 -10.46 0.32 -17.77
CA ASP A 232 -9.73 1.07 -18.80
C ASP A 232 -8.30 1.39 -18.36
N MET A 233 -8.11 1.79 -17.11
CA MET A 233 -6.78 1.98 -16.55
C MET A 233 -5.99 0.67 -16.50
N ALA A 234 -6.61 -0.47 -16.23
CA ALA A 234 -5.93 -1.75 -16.28
C ALA A 234 -5.30 -2.05 -17.66
N LYS A 235 -5.94 -1.63 -18.75
CA LYS A 235 -5.38 -1.73 -20.12
C LYS A 235 -4.11 -0.88 -20.27
N VAL A 236 -4.09 0.33 -19.68
CA VAL A 236 -2.89 1.19 -19.65
C VAL A 236 -1.71 0.48 -18.97
N PHE A 237 -2.00 -0.28 -17.90
CA PHE A 237 -0.99 -1.06 -17.16
C PHE A 237 -0.65 -2.40 -17.79
N GLY A 238 -1.31 -2.80 -18.88
CA GLY A 238 -0.96 -3.97 -19.65
C GLY A 238 -1.94 -5.15 -19.56
N ALA A 239 -3.15 -4.95 -19.00
CA ALA A 239 -4.20 -5.97 -19.11
C ALA A 239 -4.52 -6.27 -20.58
N THR A 240 -4.57 -7.56 -20.93
CA THR A 240 -4.92 -7.99 -22.29
C THR A 240 -6.42 -8.01 -22.49
N HIS A 241 -7.16 -8.34 -21.44
CA HIS A 241 -8.63 -8.42 -21.44
C HIS A 241 -9.19 -7.93 -20.10
N THR A 242 -10.34 -7.30 -20.14
CA THR A 242 -11.01 -6.77 -18.94
C THR A 242 -12.50 -7.12 -18.98
N PHE A 243 -13.06 -7.51 -17.84
CA PHE A 243 -14.46 -7.89 -17.69
C PHE A 243 -15.06 -7.22 -16.45
N ALA A 244 -16.37 -6.95 -16.51
CA ALA A 244 -17.09 -6.43 -15.37
C ALA A 244 -17.40 -7.52 -14.32
N GLU A 245 -17.58 -8.76 -14.79
CA GLU A 245 -18.06 -9.88 -14.00
C GLU A 245 -17.12 -11.09 -14.08
N ALA A 246 -16.98 -11.79 -12.96
CA ALA A 246 -16.16 -13.00 -12.87
C ALA A 246 -16.58 -14.11 -13.84
N LYS A 247 -17.90 -14.25 -14.09
CA LYS A 247 -18.45 -15.23 -15.03
C LYS A 247 -17.95 -15.02 -16.45
N GLN A 248 -17.96 -13.77 -16.94
CA GLN A 248 -17.49 -13.44 -18.29
C GLN A 248 -15.99 -13.73 -18.44
N ALA A 249 -15.20 -13.40 -17.41
CA ALA A 249 -13.77 -13.72 -17.39
C ALA A 249 -13.53 -15.24 -17.39
N HIS A 250 -14.32 -16.01 -16.65
CA HIS A 250 -14.24 -17.46 -16.61
C HIS A 250 -14.52 -18.08 -17.98
N GLU A 251 -15.63 -17.69 -18.64
CA GLU A 251 -16.01 -18.16 -19.98
C GLU A 251 -14.91 -17.86 -21.01
N PHE A 252 -14.36 -16.63 -20.98
CA PHE A 252 -13.23 -16.24 -21.83
C PHE A 252 -11.99 -17.11 -21.59
N VAL A 253 -11.64 -17.37 -20.31
CA VAL A 253 -10.48 -18.20 -19.98
C VAL A 253 -10.69 -19.63 -20.42
N VAL A 254 -11.87 -20.22 -20.23
CA VAL A 254 -12.21 -21.58 -20.73
C VAL A 254 -11.99 -21.68 -22.23
N ASP A 255 -12.51 -20.74 -23.00
CA ASP A 255 -12.40 -20.71 -24.44
C ASP A 255 -10.93 -20.55 -24.90
N THR A 256 -10.26 -19.52 -24.41
CA THR A 256 -8.90 -19.16 -24.82
C THR A 256 -7.85 -20.21 -24.45
N THR A 257 -8.08 -20.95 -23.35
CA THR A 257 -7.18 -22.00 -22.86
C THR A 257 -7.64 -23.41 -23.25
N HIS A 258 -8.68 -23.54 -24.07
CA HIS A 258 -9.26 -24.82 -24.44
C HIS A 258 -9.61 -25.71 -23.23
N GLY A 259 -10.16 -25.09 -22.18
CA GLY A 259 -10.56 -25.76 -20.94
C GLY A 259 -9.44 -26.03 -19.94
N GLN A 260 -8.18 -25.60 -20.21
CA GLN A 260 -7.06 -25.75 -19.24
C GLN A 260 -7.20 -24.82 -18.03
N LEU A 261 -7.95 -23.71 -18.17
CA LEU A 261 -8.13 -22.65 -17.19
C LEU A 261 -6.84 -21.81 -16.96
N ALA A 262 -6.89 -20.91 -15.99
CA ALA A 262 -5.77 -20.02 -15.70
C ALA A 262 -4.68 -20.70 -14.86
N ASP A 263 -3.42 -20.34 -15.08
CA ASP A 263 -2.29 -20.76 -14.25
C ASP A 263 -2.34 -20.09 -12.89
N HIS A 264 -2.78 -18.83 -12.84
CA HIS A 264 -2.83 -18.02 -11.61
C HIS A 264 -4.10 -17.18 -11.53
N ALA A 265 -4.65 -17.07 -10.31
CA ALA A 265 -5.63 -16.07 -9.93
C ALA A 265 -5.07 -15.23 -8.79
N ILE A 266 -5.19 -13.89 -8.86
CA ILE A 266 -4.69 -12.95 -7.85
C ILE A 266 -5.85 -12.10 -7.36
N CYS A 267 -6.12 -12.13 -6.05
CA CYS A 267 -7.22 -11.41 -5.42
C CYS A 267 -6.71 -10.11 -4.78
N THR A 268 -7.09 -8.98 -5.38
CA THR A 268 -6.72 -7.62 -4.97
C THR A 268 -7.92 -6.66 -4.86
N PRO A 269 -9.14 -7.12 -4.49
CA PRO A 269 -10.26 -6.21 -4.28
C PRO A 269 -10.03 -5.28 -3.08
N GLY A 270 -10.83 -4.24 -2.94
CA GLY A 270 -10.80 -3.37 -1.75
C GLY A 270 -11.14 -4.13 -0.47
N VAL A 271 -12.15 -4.99 -0.54
CA VAL A 271 -12.55 -5.94 0.52
C VAL A 271 -12.61 -7.33 -0.07
N LEU A 272 -11.89 -8.28 0.55
CA LEU A 272 -11.93 -9.67 0.14
C LEU A 272 -13.27 -10.29 0.59
N THR A 273 -13.97 -10.96 -0.32
CA THR A 273 -15.18 -11.72 -0.03
C THR A 273 -15.02 -13.18 -0.43
N GLU A 274 -15.86 -14.04 0.15
CA GLU A 274 -15.88 -15.46 -0.18
C GLU A 274 -16.14 -15.70 -1.67
N GLU A 275 -17.07 -14.94 -2.28
CA GLU A 275 -17.42 -15.06 -3.70
C GLU A 275 -16.21 -14.83 -4.61
N ILE A 276 -15.36 -13.87 -4.27
CA ILE A 276 -14.14 -13.59 -5.05
C ILE A 276 -13.14 -14.74 -4.94
N VAL A 277 -12.96 -15.30 -3.74
CA VAL A 277 -12.06 -16.45 -3.54
C VAL A 277 -12.57 -17.70 -4.26
N LEU A 278 -13.89 -17.94 -4.22
CA LEU A 278 -14.51 -19.04 -4.97
C LEU A 278 -14.38 -18.87 -6.49
N ALA A 279 -14.63 -17.67 -7.01
CA ALA A 279 -14.45 -17.38 -8.43
C ALA A 279 -12.99 -17.56 -8.86
N ALA A 280 -12.04 -17.08 -8.04
CA ALA A 280 -10.62 -17.28 -8.26
C ALA A 280 -10.22 -18.77 -8.26
N ALA A 281 -10.77 -19.55 -7.34
CA ALA A 281 -10.54 -20.99 -7.29
C ALA A 281 -11.14 -21.72 -8.52
N GLN A 282 -12.31 -21.30 -8.98
CA GLN A 282 -12.98 -21.92 -10.14
C GLN A 282 -12.25 -21.65 -11.46
N VAL A 283 -11.72 -20.44 -11.66
CA VAL A 283 -11.01 -20.08 -12.89
C VAL A 283 -9.59 -20.65 -12.96
N THR A 284 -9.05 -21.11 -11.84
CA THR A 284 -7.68 -21.62 -11.75
C THR A 284 -7.60 -23.08 -12.18
N GLY A 285 -6.67 -23.41 -13.06
CA GLY A 285 -6.45 -24.75 -13.62
C GLY A 285 -5.73 -25.73 -12.68
N LYS A 286 -5.37 -26.89 -13.22
CA LYS A 286 -4.60 -27.92 -12.49
C LYS A 286 -3.20 -27.42 -12.17
N GLY A 287 -2.77 -27.61 -10.91
CA GLY A 287 -1.47 -27.14 -10.42
C GLY A 287 -1.38 -25.63 -10.23
N GLY A 288 -2.43 -24.88 -10.57
CA GLY A 288 -2.45 -23.42 -10.51
C GLY A 288 -2.56 -22.88 -9.10
N LYS A 289 -2.33 -21.56 -8.95
CA LYS A 289 -2.31 -20.87 -7.65
C LYS A 289 -3.38 -19.78 -7.57
N VAL A 290 -4.05 -19.72 -6.43
CA VAL A 290 -4.87 -18.59 -5.99
C VAL A 290 -4.06 -17.81 -4.94
N THR A 291 -3.68 -16.58 -5.28
CA THR A 291 -2.93 -15.68 -4.40
C THR A 291 -3.86 -14.64 -3.80
N ILE A 292 -3.97 -14.61 -2.49
CA ILE A 292 -4.80 -13.66 -1.73
C ILE A 292 -3.87 -12.57 -1.19
N THR A 293 -4.10 -11.34 -1.64
CA THR A 293 -3.32 -10.16 -1.25
C THR A 293 -4.22 -9.12 -0.56
N ALA A 294 -5.50 -9.10 -0.88
CA ALA A 294 -6.47 -8.20 -0.26
C ALA A 294 -6.78 -8.61 1.17
N VAL A 295 -7.14 -7.61 1.99
CA VAL A 295 -7.57 -7.81 3.38
C VAL A 295 -9.09 -8.01 3.39
N GLY A 296 -9.57 -8.99 4.15
CA GLY A 296 -10.97 -9.16 4.50
C GLY A 296 -11.31 -8.43 5.80
N LYS A 297 -12.59 -8.39 6.16
CA LYS A 297 -13.02 -7.86 7.46
C LYS A 297 -12.46 -8.73 8.59
N ALA A 298 -11.93 -8.10 9.64
CA ALA A 298 -11.38 -8.81 10.79
C ALA A 298 -12.43 -9.68 11.54
N THR A 299 -13.72 -9.41 11.32
CA THR A 299 -14.84 -10.19 11.84
C THR A 299 -15.12 -11.45 11.03
N GLU A 300 -14.69 -11.50 9.77
CA GLU A 300 -14.85 -12.68 8.90
C GLU A 300 -13.71 -13.66 9.14
N ARG A 301 -14.03 -14.84 9.67
CA ARG A 301 -13.03 -15.81 10.13
C ARG A 301 -12.84 -16.98 9.19
N ALA A 302 -13.64 -17.12 8.15
CA ALA A 302 -13.60 -18.28 7.27
C ALA A 302 -13.79 -17.88 5.81
N VAL A 303 -13.07 -18.60 4.96
CA VAL A 303 -13.30 -18.67 3.52
C VAL A 303 -13.55 -20.14 3.20
N HIS A 304 -14.74 -20.47 2.68
CA HIS A 304 -15.07 -21.85 2.34
C HIS A 304 -14.54 -22.18 0.95
N VAL A 305 -13.61 -23.10 0.86
CA VAL A 305 -13.09 -23.62 -0.39
C VAL A 305 -13.37 -25.11 -0.45
N HIS A 306 -13.90 -25.59 -1.58
CA HIS A 306 -14.18 -27.01 -1.76
C HIS A 306 -12.88 -27.83 -1.73
N ALA A 307 -12.66 -28.59 -0.65
CA ALA A 307 -11.43 -29.35 -0.42
C ALA A 307 -11.08 -30.29 -1.59
N GLY A 308 -12.09 -30.92 -2.18
CA GLY A 308 -11.90 -31.78 -3.36
C GLY A 308 -11.28 -31.06 -4.55
N LEU A 309 -11.60 -29.78 -4.77
CA LEU A 309 -10.98 -29.00 -5.86
C LEU A 309 -9.50 -28.71 -5.59
N LEU A 310 -9.10 -28.51 -4.33
CA LEU A 310 -7.71 -28.34 -3.96
C LEU A 310 -6.91 -29.63 -4.20
N ILE A 311 -7.43 -30.76 -3.73
CA ILE A 311 -6.72 -32.04 -3.78
C ILE A 311 -6.68 -32.59 -5.22
N SER A 312 -7.85 -32.70 -5.89
CA SER A 312 -7.96 -33.35 -7.20
C SER A 312 -7.22 -32.65 -8.32
N TYR A 313 -6.99 -31.32 -8.15
CA TYR A 313 -6.31 -30.51 -9.16
C TYR A 313 -4.96 -29.97 -8.66
N GLN A 314 -4.49 -30.34 -7.47
CA GLN A 314 -3.26 -29.82 -6.84
C GLN A 314 -3.23 -28.29 -6.82
N ARG A 315 -4.36 -27.62 -6.64
CA ARG A 315 -4.44 -26.17 -6.55
C ARG A 315 -3.85 -25.70 -5.24
N GLN A 316 -3.24 -24.51 -5.27
CA GLN A 316 -2.67 -23.87 -4.10
C GLN A 316 -3.50 -22.61 -3.77
N LEU A 317 -3.85 -22.45 -2.48
CA LEU A 317 -4.39 -21.21 -1.93
C LEU A 317 -3.36 -20.65 -0.97
N ARG A 318 -2.89 -19.42 -1.23
CA ARG A 318 -1.87 -18.80 -0.39
C ARG A 318 -2.13 -17.32 -0.13
N GLY A 319 -1.78 -16.84 1.07
CA GLY A 319 -1.69 -15.42 1.38
C GLY A 319 -0.38 -14.84 0.88
N ALA A 320 -0.39 -13.56 0.52
CA ALA A 320 0.80 -12.79 0.17
C ALA A 320 0.81 -11.47 0.95
N LEU A 321 1.79 -11.29 1.82
CA LEU A 321 2.03 -10.05 2.55
C LEU A 321 3.10 -9.26 1.80
N PHE A 322 2.82 -7.99 1.45
CA PHE A 322 3.72 -7.13 0.68
C PHE A 322 4.13 -7.75 -0.68
N GLY A 323 3.31 -8.66 -1.23
CA GLY A 323 3.63 -9.39 -2.45
C GLY A 323 4.88 -10.29 -2.36
N ASP A 324 5.25 -10.75 -1.18
CA ASP A 324 6.52 -11.46 -0.89
C ASP A 324 7.79 -10.63 -1.19
N CYS A 325 7.66 -9.32 -1.38
CA CYS A 325 8.80 -8.44 -1.64
C CYS A 325 9.67 -8.24 -0.39
N ASN A 326 10.96 -8.15 -0.59
CA ASN A 326 11.92 -7.74 0.44
C ASN A 326 12.14 -6.22 0.35
N PRO A 327 11.69 -5.40 1.32
CA PRO A 327 11.68 -3.94 1.19
C PRO A 327 13.02 -3.35 0.76
N LEU A 328 14.12 -3.78 1.36
CA LEU A 328 15.45 -3.23 1.08
C LEU A 328 16.00 -3.60 -0.30
N TYR A 329 15.54 -4.69 -0.87
CA TYR A 329 15.96 -5.15 -2.19
C TYR A 329 15.00 -4.70 -3.29
N ASP A 330 13.70 -4.90 -3.06
CA ASP A 330 12.71 -4.71 -4.12
C ASP A 330 12.29 -3.26 -4.32
N VAL A 331 12.24 -2.42 -3.27
CA VAL A 331 11.88 -1.01 -3.45
C VAL A 331 12.88 -0.29 -4.37
N PRO A 332 14.22 -0.37 -4.17
CA PRO A 332 15.17 0.21 -5.11
C PRO A 332 15.07 -0.39 -6.52
N ARG A 333 14.80 -1.70 -6.63
CA ARG A 333 14.62 -2.38 -7.92
C ARG A 333 13.40 -1.85 -8.67
N LEU A 334 12.25 -1.72 -7.99
CA LEU A 334 11.02 -1.20 -8.60
C LEU A 334 11.17 0.27 -9.05
N LEU A 335 11.89 1.09 -8.27
CA LEU A 335 12.26 2.43 -8.70
C LEU A 335 13.22 2.42 -9.92
N GLY A 336 14.07 1.41 -10.03
CA GLY A 336 14.87 1.17 -11.23
C GLY A 336 14.01 0.87 -12.46
N LEU A 337 13.00 0.01 -12.32
CA LEU A 337 12.04 -0.32 -13.39
C LEU A 337 11.19 0.90 -13.77
N TYR A 338 10.82 1.74 -12.82
CA TYR A 338 10.15 3.01 -13.11
C TYR A 338 11.04 3.93 -13.96
N ARG A 339 12.31 4.10 -13.61
CA ARG A 339 13.27 4.90 -14.38
C ARG A 339 13.50 4.40 -15.81
N SER A 340 13.51 3.07 -16.00
CA SER A 340 13.65 2.47 -17.34
C SER A 340 12.35 2.52 -18.16
N GLY A 341 11.22 2.92 -17.57
CA GLY A 341 9.91 2.92 -18.23
C GLY A 341 9.22 1.56 -18.27
N ASP A 342 9.79 0.55 -17.59
CA ASP A 342 9.21 -0.80 -17.50
C ASP A 342 8.09 -0.89 -16.45
N LEU A 343 8.00 0.10 -15.57
CA LEU A 343 6.95 0.21 -14.54
C LEU A 343 6.35 1.61 -14.58
N LYS A 344 5.05 1.69 -14.83
CA LYS A 344 4.28 2.94 -14.90
C LYS A 344 3.79 3.31 -13.51
N LEU A 345 4.34 4.35 -12.92
CA LEU A 345 3.94 4.84 -11.60
C LEU A 345 3.27 6.22 -11.65
N ASP A 346 3.60 7.06 -12.64
CA ASP A 346 2.94 8.36 -12.82
C ASP A 346 1.46 8.18 -13.13
N GLU A 347 1.12 7.22 -13.99
CA GLU A 347 -0.25 6.90 -14.40
C GLU A 347 -1.10 6.31 -13.25
N LEU A 348 -0.46 5.80 -12.20
CA LEU A 348 -1.17 5.37 -10.99
C LEU A 348 -1.77 6.54 -10.24
N ILE A 349 -1.07 7.70 -10.20
CA ILE A 349 -1.49 8.87 -9.42
C ILE A 349 -2.55 9.63 -10.23
N THR A 350 -3.79 9.24 -10.04
CA THR A 350 -4.91 9.87 -10.76
C THR A 350 -5.47 11.09 -10.04
N ARG A 351 -5.21 11.25 -8.74
CA ARG A 351 -5.64 12.40 -7.94
C ARG A 351 -4.63 12.75 -6.84
N ARG A 352 -4.51 14.06 -6.57
CA ARG A 352 -3.74 14.63 -5.46
C ARG A 352 -4.68 15.36 -4.53
N TYR A 353 -4.39 15.29 -3.22
CA TYR A 353 -5.21 15.86 -2.17
C TYR A 353 -4.32 16.57 -1.15
N ARG A 354 -4.86 17.57 -0.46
CA ARG A 354 -4.28 18.09 0.78
C ARG A 354 -4.68 17.20 1.95
N LEU A 355 -3.99 17.35 3.07
CA LEU A 355 -4.33 16.59 4.28
C LEU A 355 -5.79 16.85 4.73
N ASP A 356 -6.29 18.09 4.59
CA ASP A 356 -7.66 18.46 4.93
C ASP A 356 -8.72 17.75 4.08
N GLU A 357 -8.33 17.26 2.93
CA GLU A 357 -9.21 16.59 1.97
C GLU A 357 -9.23 15.07 2.13
N VAL A 358 -8.61 14.53 3.20
CA VAL A 358 -8.45 13.08 3.39
C VAL A 358 -9.79 12.33 3.37
N ASN A 359 -10.85 12.87 3.98
CA ASN A 359 -12.17 12.23 3.95
C ASN A 359 -12.78 12.23 2.54
N GLN A 360 -12.64 13.34 1.79
CA GLN A 360 -13.06 13.39 0.39
C GLN A 360 -12.23 12.42 -0.47
N ALA A 361 -10.96 12.28 -0.18
CA ALA A 361 -10.07 11.37 -0.90
C ALA A 361 -10.48 9.90 -0.73
N TYR A 362 -10.91 9.51 0.48
CA TYR A 362 -11.48 8.19 0.71
C TYR A 362 -12.85 8.01 0.04
N GLN A 363 -13.70 9.03 0.05
CA GLN A 363 -14.97 8.96 -0.68
C GLN A 363 -14.72 8.76 -2.19
N ASP A 364 -13.80 9.49 -2.78
CA ASP A 364 -13.45 9.34 -4.20
C ASP A 364 -12.86 7.95 -4.51
N MET A 365 -12.11 7.36 -3.59
CA MET A 365 -11.60 5.99 -3.71
C MET A 365 -12.74 4.97 -3.70
N LEU A 366 -13.72 5.11 -2.80
CA LEU A 366 -14.88 4.23 -2.70
C LEU A 366 -15.81 4.37 -3.91
N ASP A 367 -15.98 5.59 -4.41
CA ASP A 367 -16.74 5.89 -5.62
C ASP A 367 -16.03 5.41 -6.90
N GLY A 368 -14.82 4.84 -6.79
CA GLY A 368 -14.06 4.35 -7.93
C GLY A 368 -13.50 5.45 -8.85
N LYS A 369 -13.37 6.69 -8.35
CA LYS A 369 -12.94 7.86 -9.13
C LYS A 369 -11.42 8.00 -9.24
N ASN A 370 -10.66 7.18 -8.54
CA ASN A 370 -9.20 7.16 -8.62
C ASN A 370 -8.64 5.73 -8.65
N ILE A 371 -7.42 5.58 -9.17
CA ILE A 371 -6.59 4.38 -9.02
C ILE A 371 -5.76 4.52 -7.76
N ARG A 372 -4.96 5.62 -7.66
CA ARG A 372 -4.25 6.02 -6.46
C ARG A 372 -4.49 7.50 -6.21
N GLY A 373 -4.91 7.81 -4.99
CA GLY A 373 -4.86 9.14 -4.44
C GLY A 373 -3.58 9.33 -3.61
N VAL A 374 -3.02 10.52 -3.63
CA VAL A 374 -1.84 10.88 -2.84
C VAL A 374 -2.11 12.18 -2.10
N ILE A 375 -1.89 12.19 -0.79
CA ILE A 375 -1.85 13.41 0.00
C ILE A 375 -0.48 14.06 -0.22
N VAL A 376 -0.49 15.34 -0.60
CA VAL A 376 0.70 16.19 -0.68
C VAL A 376 0.72 17.07 0.58
N HIS A 377 1.77 16.91 1.41
CA HIS A 377 1.90 17.67 2.64
C HIS A 377 2.45 19.06 2.36
N GLU A 378 1.68 20.08 2.76
CA GLU A 378 2.09 21.49 2.68
C GLU A 378 2.85 21.89 3.95
N HIS A 379 4.04 22.47 3.78
CA HIS A 379 4.88 22.96 4.87
C HIS A 379 5.03 24.47 4.78
N GLY A 380 4.65 25.18 5.85
CA GLY A 380 4.91 26.62 5.99
C GLY A 380 3.78 27.57 5.55
N ALA A 381 2.65 27.08 5.04
CA ALA A 381 1.48 27.93 4.78
C ALA A 381 0.66 28.17 6.05
N LYS A 382 0.36 29.44 6.33
CA LYS A 382 -0.59 29.80 7.40
C LYS A 382 -2.00 29.38 7.05
N PRO A 383 -2.90 29.11 8.03
CA PRO A 383 -4.28 28.66 7.78
C PRO A 383 -5.06 29.57 6.81
N GLU A 384 -4.80 30.88 6.83
CA GLU A 384 -5.48 31.88 5.98
C GLU A 384 -5.02 31.86 4.51
N GLU A 385 -3.79 31.45 4.21
CA GLU A 385 -3.28 31.32 2.84
C GLU A 385 -3.74 30.01 2.17
N ARG A 386 -4.18 29.05 2.97
CA ARG A 386 -4.60 27.70 2.51
C ARG A 386 -5.97 27.70 1.83
N ALA A 387 -6.84 28.66 2.17
CA ALA A 387 -8.19 28.76 1.61
C ALA A 387 -8.22 29.30 0.16
N SER A 388 -7.15 29.96 -0.29
CA SER A 388 -7.07 30.62 -1.60
C SER A 388 -6.38 29.81 -2.71
N ALA A 389 -5.71 28.72 -2.36
CA ALA A 389 -4.98 27.87 -3.30
C ALA A 389 -5.77 26.61 -3.70
N SER A 390 -6.92 26.80 -4.36
CA SER A 390 -7.62 25.68 -5.01
C SER A 390 -6.98 25.48 -6.40
N PRO A 391 -6.42 24.30 -6.74
CA PRO A 391 -5.92 24.07 -8.08
C PRO A 391 -7.11 24.05 -9.06
N ALA A 392 -7.07 24.96 -10.01
CA ALA A 392 -8.00 24.95 -11.15
C ALA A 392 -7.89 23.59 -11.86
N VAL A 393 -9.02 22.89 -11.93
CA VAL A 393 -9.17 21.72 -12.79
C VAL A 393 -8.91 22.15 -14.22
N ALA A 394 -7.76 21.77 -14.78
CA ALA A 394 -7.49 21.92 -16.20
C ALA A 394 -8.45 20.96 -16.95
N SER A 395 -9.55 21.52 -17.45
CA SER A 395 -10.40 20.88 -18.44
C SER A 395 -9.61 20.79 -19.75
N THR A 396 -9.07 19.64 -20.06
CA THR A 396 -8.68 19.32 -21.43
C THR A 396 -9.88 18.68 -22.12
N ALA A 397 -10.73 19.54 -22.70
CA ALA A 397 -11.57 19.17 -23.81
C ALA A 397 -10.75 19.39 -25.09
N GLY A 398 -10.64 18.34 -25.95
CA GLY A 398 -9.96 18.34 -27.23
C GLY A 398 -9.77 16.92 -27.70
#